data_a14dbdb1d5fb1793596026a956a5d37b
#
_entry.id   a14dbdb1d5fb1793596026a956a5d37b
#
_cell.length_a   1.000
_cell.length_b   1.000
_cell.length_c   1.000
_cell.angle_alpha   90.00
_cell.angle_beta   90.00
_cell.angle_gamma   90.00
#
_symmetry.space_group_name_H-M   'P 1'
#
loop_
_entity.id
_entity.type
_entity.pdbx_description
1 polymer ?
#
loop_
_entity_poly.entity_id
_entity_poly.type
_entity_poly.pdbx_seq_one_letter_code
_entity_poly.pdbx_strand_id
1 'polypeptide(L)'
;MLANPFVGMPAASAEPCPDVEVVFARGTFEPPGVGGTGQAFVDALQSRLGGKSMEVYPVNYPASLDFQTAANGVIDASNKVQSVAATCPDTKIVLGGFSQGAAVAGYLTADSVPAGYQMPAGLTGPMPADVADHVAAVALFGKPSTGFLQMIANTAPPITVGHLYADKTQDLCIPEDPICSPAGSDSNAHNLYPANGLTDRAAQFVADKLESTTATETAG
;
A
#
# COMPACT_ATOMS: atom_id res chain seq x y z
N MET A 1 14.69 -55.73 22.33
CA MET A 1 14.09 -54.41 22.51
C MET A 1 14.99 -53.43 21.80
N LEU A 2 14.58 -52.95 20.62
CA LEU A 2 15.34 -51.96 19.81
C LEU A 2 14.78 -50.60 20.13
N ALA A 3 15.57 -49.72 20.73
CA ALA A 3 15.23 -48.33 20.98
C ALA A 3 15.35 -47.53 19.67
N ASN A 4 14.24 -46.92 19.23
CA ASN A 4 14.22 -46.04 18.10
C ASN A 4 14.70 -44.65 18.55
N PRO A 5 15.74 -44.04 17.96
CA PRO A 5 16.10 -42.66 18.26
C PRO A 5 15.09 -41.73 17.60
N PHE A 6 14.32 -41.00 18.39
CA PHE A 6 13.57 -39.85 17.92
C PHE A 6 14.58 -38.77 17.47
N VAL A 7 14.75 -38.61 16.17
CA VAL A 7 15.40 -37.43 15.58
C VAL A 7 14.43 -36.26 15.69
N GLY A 8 14.66 -35.36 16.64
CA GLY A 8 13.90 -34.12 16.76
C GLY A 8 14.14 -33.29 15.52
N MET A 9 13.07 -32.97 14.77
CA MET A 9 13.10 -31.97 13.70
C MET A 9 13.46 -30.62 14.36
N PRO A 10 14.40 -29.84 13.80
CA PRO A 10 14.61 -28.48 14.25
C PRO A 10 13.29 -27.70 14.04
N ALA A 11 12.83 -27.03 15.10
CA ALA A 11 11.72 -26.08 14.96
C ALA A 11 12.17 -25.01 13.95
N ALA A 12 11.39 -24.78 12.89
CA ALA A 12 11.60 -23.63 12.03
C ALA A 12 11.47 -22.39 12.92
N SER A 13 12.56 -21.66 13.12
CA SER A 13 12.48 -20.34 13.73
C SER A 13 11.69 -19.44 12.77
N ALA A 14 10.63 -18.82 13.27
CA ALA A 14 9.97 -17.75 12.52
C ALA A 14 11.05 -16.68 12.19
N GLU A 15 11.05 -16.19 10.95
CA GLU A 15 11.93 -15.07 10.61
C GLU A 15 11.60 -13.87 11.51
N PRO A 16 12.62 -13.11 11.95
CA PRO A 16 12.37 -11.93 12.78
C PRO A 16 11.53 -10.91 12.03
N CYS A 17 10.60 -10.24 12.74
CA CYS A 17 9.81 -9.18 12.15
C CYS A 17 10.70 -8.05 11.60
N PRO A 18 10.41 -7.50 10.40
CA PRO A 18 11.15 -6.36 9.89
C PRO A 18 10.82 -5.08 10.66
N ASP A 19 11.72 -4.09 10.62
CA ASP A 19 11.42 -2.75 11.15
C ASP A 19 10.32 -2.06 10.32
N VAL A 20 10.33 -2.29 8.99
CA VAL A 20 9.39 -1.68 8.03
C VAL A 20 8.85 -2.75 7.08
N GLU A 21 7.53 -2.78 6.91
CA GLU A 21 6.86 -3.59 5.88
C GLU A 21 6.21 -2.66 4.85
N VAL A 22 6.63 -2.74 3.59
CA VAL A 22 6.01 -2.00 2.48
C VAL A 22 5.00 -2.89 1.77
N VAL A 23 3.72 -2.56 1.87
CA VAL A 23 2.63 -3.23 1.13
C VAL A 23 2.29 -2.38 -0.09
N PHE A 24 2.65 -2.82 -1.29
CA PHE A 24 2.53 -2.01 -2.49
C PHE A 24 1.74 -2.70 -3.60
N ALA A 25 0.73 -1.99 -4.14
CA ALA A 25 -0.09 -2.44 -5.25
C ALA A 25 0.37 -1.80 -6.58
N ARG A 26 0.71 -2.62 -7.55
CA ARG A 26 1.15 -2.19 -8.89
C ARG A 26 0.03 -1.59 -9.74
N GLY A 27 0.38 -0.94 -10.82
CA GLY A 27 -0.58 -0.43 -11.80
C GLY A 27 -1.14 -1.51 -12.75
N THR A 28 -2.17 -1.14 -13.51
CA THR A 28 -2.80 -1.99 -14.54
C THR A 28 -1.76 -2.46 -15.56
N PHE A 29 -1.80 -3.74 -15.92
CA PHE A 29 -0.91 -4.42 -16.85
C PHE A 29 0.56 -4.57 -16.41
N GLU A 30 0.95 -4.04 -15.28
CA GLU A 30 2.28 -4.34 -14.76
C GLU A 30 2.37 -5.82 -14.37
N PRO A 31 3.53 -6.48 -14.62
CA PRO A 31 3.73 -7.87 -14.23
C PRO A 31 3.69 -8.04 -12.71
N PRO A 32 3.49 -9.27 -12.20
CA PRO A 32 3.56 -9.55 -10.77
C PRO A 32 4.82 -8.96 -10.10
N GLY A 33 4.64 -8.31 -8.96
CA GLY A 33 5.65 -7.52 -8.26
C GLY A 33 5.05 -6.18 -7.84
N VAL A 34 5.90 -5.20 -7.51
CA VAL A 34 5.48 -3.85 -7.13
C VAL A 34 5.35 -2.89 -8.33
N GLY A 35 5.70 -3.32 -9.54
CA GLY A 35 5.71 -2.49 -10.74
C GLY A 35 6.88 -1.49 -10.79
N GLY A 36 7.00 -0.75 -11.90
CA GLY A 36 8.12 0.16 -12.11
C GLY A 36 8.14 1.36 -11.15
N THR A 37 6.99 1.99 -10.92
CA THR A 37 6.86 3.11 -9.97
C THR A 37 7.08 2.62 -8.54
N GLY A 38 6.53 1.44 -8.19
CA GLY A 38 6.73 0.83 -6.88
C GLY A 38 8.18 0.47 -6.62
N GLN A 39 8.89 -0.09 -7.59
CA GLN A 39 10.30 -0.43 -7.44
C GLN A 39 11.16 0.81 -7.21
N ALA A 40 10.95 1.87 -8.00
CA ALA A 40 11.67 3.12 -7.80
C ALA A 40 11.42 3.75 -6.42
N PHE A 41 10.17 3.67 -5.93
CA PHE A 41 9.83 4.12 -4.58
C PHE A 41 10.52 3.28 -3.50
N VAL A 42 10.48 1.95 -3.62
CA VAL A 42 11.12 1.00 -2.67
C VAL A 42 12.63 1.23 -2.60
N ASP A 43 13.30 1.35 -3.76
CA ASP A 43 14.75 1.60 -3.82
C ASP A 43 15.12 2.94 -3.16
N ALA A 44 14.32 3.98 -3.44
CA ALA A 44 14.50 5.30 -2.83
C ALA A 44 14.28 5.28 -1.32
N LEU A 45 13.27 4.55 -0.83
CA LEU A 45 13.00 4.40 0.60
C LEU A 45 14.09 3.61 1.30
N GLN A 46 14.50 2.47 0.74
CA GLN A 46 15.57 1.63 1.32
C GLN A 46 16.85 2.44 1.57
N SER A 47 17.20 3.34 0.65
CA SER A 47 18.39 4.20 0.79
C SER A 47 18.30 5.19 1.97
N ARG A 48 17.11 5.45 2.49
CA ARG A 48 16.81 6.42 3.56
C ARG A 48 16.57 5.81 4.93
N LEU A 49 16.49 4.47 5.02
CA LEU A 49 16.13 3.79 6.28
C LEU A 49 17.26 3.68 7.31
N GLY A 50 18.49 4.12 6.98
CA GLY A 50 19.59 4.18 7.95
C GLY A 50 19.96 2.83 8.58
N GLY A 51 19.75 1.72 7.86
CA GLY A 51 20.06 0.36 8.33
C GLY A 51 18.89 -0.40 8.97
N LYS A 52 17.71 0.20 9.06
CA LYS A 52 16.47 -0.54 9.43
C LYS A 52 16.19 -1.61 8.38
N SER A 53 15.74 -2.78 8.85
CA SER A 53 15.30 -3.86 7.97
C SER A 53 13.98 -3.49 7.30
N MET A 54 13.87 -3.81 6.01
CA MET A 54 12.65 -3.57 5.24
C MET A 54 12.27 -4.82 4.45
N GLU A 55 11.01 -5.22 4.57
CA GLU A 55 10.40 -6.20 3.70
C GLU A 55 9.39 -5.52 2.76
N VAL A 56 9.20 -6.12 1.59
CA VAL A 56 8.29 -5.61 0.56
C VAL A 56 7.31 -6.70 0.18
N TYR A 57 6.04 -6.41 0.37
CA TYR A 57 4.94 -7.26 -0.03
C TYR A 57 4.26 -6.70 -1.28
N PRO A 58 4.46 -7.30 -2.45
CA PRO A 58 3.70 -6.96 -3.64
C PRO A 58 2.28 -7.50 -3.54
N VAL A 59 1.29 -6.61 -3.53
CA VAL A 59 -0.13 -7.00 -3.46
C VAL A 59 -0.50 -7.92 -4.62
N ASN A 60 -1.06 -9.08 -4.27
CA ASN A 60 -1.41 -10.11 -5.23
C ASN A 60 -2.83 -9.90 -5.76
N TYR A 61 -2.94 -9.40 -6.98
CA TYR A 61 -4.21 -9.19 -7.68
C TYR A 61 -3.99 -9.16 -9.19
N PRO A 62 -5.04 -9.30 -10.03
CA PRO A 62 -4.90 -9.38 -11.49
C PRO A 62 -4.28 -8.14 -12.15
N ALA A 63 -4.49 -6.92 -11.61
CA ALA A 63 -4.05 -5.65 -12.22
C ALA A 63 -4.45 -5.55 -13.71
N SER A 64 -5.73 -5.79 -13.99
CA SER A 64 -6.29 -5.86 -15.34
C SER A 64 -7.28 -4.73 -15.61
N LEU A 65 -7.78 -4.62 -16.84
CA LEU A 65 -8.86 -3.68 -17.20
C LEU A 65 -10.21 -4.05 -16.58
N ASP A 66 -10.38 -5.25 -16.07
CA ASP A 66 -11.54 -5.59 -15.24
C ASP A 66 -11.32 -4.99 -13.84
N PHE A 67 -11.68 -3.70 -13.70
CA PHE A 67 -11.49 -2.94 -12.45
C PHE A 67 -12.25 -3.51 -11.26
N GLN A 68 -13.24 -4.38 -11.46
CA GLN A 68 -13.90 -5.10 -10.35
C GLN A 68 -12.90 -6.02 -9.65
N THR A 69 -11.91 -6.54 -10.36
CA THR A 69 -10.85 -7.38 -9.78
C THR A 69 -9.88 -6.62 -8.88
N ALA A 70 -9.88 -5.28 -8.89
CA ALA A 70 -9.14 -4.47 -7.92
C ALA A 70 -9.57 -4.76 -6.47
N ALA A 71 -10.81 -5.21 -6.25
CA ALA A 71 -11.29 -5.68 -4.97
C ALA A 71 -10.45 -6.84 -4.40
N ASN A 72 -9.92 -7.72 -5.25
CA ASN A 72 -9.00 -8.78 -4.82
C ASN A 72 -7.71 -8.18 -4.24
N GLY A 73 -7.24 -7.07 -4.80
CA GLY A 73 -6.09 -6.34 -4.27
C GLY A 73 -6.38 -5.71 -2.90
N VAL A 74 -7.59 -5.17 -2.71
CA VAL A 74 -8.00 -4.62 -1.40
C VAL A 74 -8.06 -5.74 -0.36
N ILE A 75 -8.63 -6.90 -0.70
CA ILE A 75 -8.70 -8.08 0.18
C ILE A 75 -7.29 -8.57 0.55
N ASP A 76 -6.44 -8.77 -0.44
CA ASP A 76 -5.08 -9.27 -0.24
C ASP A 76 -4.25 -8.32 0.64
N ALA A 77 -4.26 -7.02 0.32
CA ALA A 77 -3.58 -5.99 1.10
C ALA A 77 -4.13 -5.88 2.52
N SER A 78 -5.47 -5.93 2.70
CA SER A 78 -6.11 -5.92 4.01
C SER A 78 -5.66 -7.09 4.89
N ASN A 79 -5.64 -8.29 4.33
CA ASN A 79 -5.20 -9.49 5.04
C ASN A 79 -3.73 -9.39 5.44
N LYS A 80 -2.86 -8.92 4.53
CA LYS A 80 -1.42 -8.74 4.83
C LYS A 80 -1.22 -7.72 5.94
N VAL A 81 -1.84 -6.55 5.84
CA VAL A 81 -1.70 -5.48 6.85
C VAL A 81 -2.18 -5.93 8.23
N GLN A 82 -3.36 -6.55 8.32
CA GLN A 82 -3.88 -7.09 9.58
C GLN A 82 -2.99 -8.19 10.15
N SER A 83 -2.45 -9.06 9.28
CA SER A 83 -1.52 -10.11 9.69
C SER A 83 -0.24 -9.52 10.28
N VAL A 84 0.36 -8.51 9.65
CA VAL A 84 1.56 -7.84 10.16
C VAL A 84 1.27 -7.15 11.48
N ALA A 85 0.19 -6.38 11.59
CA ALA A 85 -0.19 -5.72 12.84
C ALA A 85 -0.37 -6.71 14.01
N ALA A 86 -0.93 -7.90 13.74
CA ALA A 86 -1.17 -8.92 14.75
C ALA A 86 0.08 -9.72 15.14
N THR A 87 0.98 -10.00 14.18
CA THR A 87 2.13 -10.90 14.42
C THR A 87 3.44 -10.17 14.65
N CYS A 88 3.55 -8.92 14.17
CA CYS A 88 4.73 -8.07 14.26
C CYS A 88 4.33 -6.67 14.75
N PRO A 89 3.93 -6.52 16.02
CA PRO A 89 3.31 -5.29 16.52
C PRO A 89 4.23 -4.05 16.47
N ASP A 90 5.53 -4.24 16.45
CA ASP A 90 6.50 -3.14 16.38
C ASP A 90 6.85 -2.74 14.94
N THR A 91 6.50 -3.58 13.95
CA THR A 91 6.73 -3.30 12.53
C THR A 91 5.90 -2.11 12.08
N LYS A 92 6.55 -1.12 11.46
CA LYS A 92 5.88 0.03 10.85
C LYS A 92 5.47 -0.30 9.41
N ILE A 93 4.19 -0.19 9.12
CA ILE A 93 3.62 -0.52 7.81
C ILE A 93 3.61 0.73 6.93
N VAL A 94 4.07 0.61 5.70
CA VAL A 94 3.97 1.61 4.66
C VAL A 94 3.05 1.08 3.56
N LEU A 95 1.95 1.77 3.33
CA LEU A 95 1.03 1.43 2.23
C LEU A 95 1.40 2.23 0.99
N GLY A 96 1.31 1.61 -0.17
CA GLY A 96 1.55 2.32 -1.41
C GLY A 96 0.83 1.71 -2.60
N GLY A 97 0.74 2.50 -3.66
CA GLY A 97 0.21 2.01 -4.93
C GLY A 97 0.35 2.99 -6.07
N PHE A 98 0.35 2.45 -7.28
CA PHE A 98 0.39 3.23 -8.51
C PHE A 98 -0.88 2.99 -9.35
N SER A 99 -1.51 4.06 -9.85
CA SER A 99 -2.67 3.96 -10.77
C SER A 99 -3.82 3.15 -10.14
N GLN A 100 -4.21 2.02 -10.73
CA GLN A 100 -5.18 1.09 -10.14
C GLN A 100 -4.73 0.61 -8.74
N GLY A 101 -3.44 0.40 -8.54
CA GLY A 101 -2.90 0.07 -7.22
C GLY A 101 -3.03 1.22 -6.20
N ALA A 102 -2.98 2.48 -6.64
CA ALA A 102 -3.28 3.61 -5.77
C ALA A 102 -4.77 3.66 -5.39
N ALA A 103 -5.67 3.18 -6.25
CA ALA A 103 -7.07 2.95 -5.87
C ALA A 103 -7.20 1.85 -4.81
N VAL A 104 -6.48 0.73 -4.98
CA VAL A 104 -6.45 -0.37 -3.99
C VAL A 104 -6.01 0.16 -2.62
N ALA A 105 -4.87 0.85 -2.54
CA ALA A 105 -4.36 1.41 -1.29
C ALA A 105 -5.30 2.49 -0.72
N GLY A 106 -5.89 3.33 -1.58
CA GLY A 106 -6.85 4.35 -1.17
C GLY A 106 -8.13 3.76 -0.56
N TYR A 107 -8.72 2.73 -1.17
CA TYR A 107 -9.88 2.04 -0.59
C TYR A 107 -9.57 1.36 0.74
N LEU A 108 -8.36 0.84 0.89
CA LEU A 108 -7.93 0.23 2.15
C LEU A 108 -7.93 1.22 3.32
N THR A 109 -7.72 2.49 3.03
CA THR A 109 -7.66 3.58 4.05
C THR A 109 -8.99 4.28 4.28
N ALA A 110 -10.08 3.88 3.62
CA ALA A 110 -11.38 4.56 3.71
C ALA A 110 -12.02 4.40 5.10
N ASP A 111 -12.67 5.45 5.61
CA ASP A 111 -13.37 5.43 6.91
C ASP A 111 -14.64 4.59 6.90
N SER A 112 -15.27 4.45 5.75
CA SER A 112 -16.57 3.80 5.63
C SER A 112 -16.80 3.24 4.24
N VAL A 113 -17.68 2.27 4.17
CA VAL A 113 -18.24 1.79 2.91
C VAL A 113 -19.40 2.71 2.53
N PRO A 114 -19.44 3.28 1.31
CA PRO A 114 -20.53 4.13 0.89
C PRO A 114 -21.89 3.42 0.93
N ALA A 115 -22.92 4.15 1.33
CA ALA A 115 -24.28 3.62 1.42
C ALA A 115 -24.73 3.03 0.07
N GLY A 116 -25.26 1.82 0.10
CA GLY A 116 -25.73 1.11 -1.10
C GLY A 116 -24.65 0.41 -1.92
N TYR A 117 -23.36 0.58 -1.58
CA TYR A 117 -22.29 -0.18 -2.23
C TYR A 117 -22.26 -1.61 -1.70
N GLN A 118 -22.34 -2.57 -2.61
CA GLN A 118 -22.22 -3.99 -2.24
C GLN A 118 -20.74 -4.38 -2.18
N MET A 119 -20.29 -4.66 -0.97
CA MET A 119 -18.92 -5.10 -0.78
C MET A 119 -18.66 -6.45 -1.44
N PRO A 120 -17.50 -6.60 -2.10
CA PRO A 120 -17.06 -7.90 -2.58
C PRO A 120 -16.95 -8.92 -1.45
N ALA A 121 -17.24 -10.19 -1.74
CA ALA A 121 -17.03 -11.27 -0.79
C ALA A 121 -15.57 -11.30 -0.31
N GLY A 122 -15.36 -11.34 0.99
CA GLY A 122 -14.03 -11.31 1.61
C GLY A 122 -13.65 -9.96 2.22
N LEU A 123 -14.41 -8.88 1.96
CA LEU A 123 -14.29 -7.62 2.68
C LEU A 123 -15.46 -7.47 3.67
N THR A 124 -15.16 -7.14 4.91
CA THR A 124 -16.15 -7.02 5.98
C THR A 124 -16.43 -5.57 6.39
N GLY A 125 -15.65 -4.63 5.90
CA GLY A 125 -15.75 -3.21 6.25
C GLY A 125 -14.42 -2.47 6.09
N PRO A 126 -14.33 -1.25 6.60
CA PRO A 126 -13.08 -0.52 6.74
C PRO A 126 -12.08 -1.29 7.59
N MET A 127 -10.79 -0.95 7.45
CA MET A 127 -9.75 -1.48 8.32
C MET A 127 -10.08 -1.17 9.79
N PRO A 128 -9.83 -2.09 10.74
CA PRO A 128 -9.95 -1.80 12.16
C PRO A 128 -9.10 -0.59 12.56
N ALA A 129 -9.62 0.24 13.47
CA ALA A 129 -8.95 1.50 13.82
C ALA A 129 -7.57 1.30 14.47
N ASP A 130 -7.40 0.25 15.25
CA ASP A 130 -6.13 -0.15 15.86
C ASP A 130 -5.05 -0.53 14.84
N VAL A 131 -5.46 -1.08 13.70
CA VAL A 131 -4.52 -1.38 12.59
C VAL A 131 -3.93 -0.10 11.99
N ALA A 132 -4.68 1.01 12.01
CA ALA A 132 -4.17 2.29 11.53
C ALA A 132 -2.94 2.78 12.32
N ASP A 133 -2.80 2.42 13.60
CA ASP A 133 -1.66 2.83 14.44
C ASP A 133 -0.34 2.16 13.99
N HIS A 134 -0.42 1.00 13.32
CA HIS A 134 0.73 0.32 12.72
C HIS A 134 1.12 0.92 11.37
N VAL A 135 0.22 1.65 10.69
CA VAL A 135 0.52 2.28 9.40
C VAL A 135 1.21 3.62 9.63
N ALA A 136 2.50 3.69 9.32
CA ALA A 136 3.30 4.91 9.47
C ALA A 136 3.05 5.92 8.35
N ALA A 137 2.86 5.45 7.10
CA ALA A 137 2.66 6.31 5.95
C ALA A 137 1.89 5.62 4.81
N VAL A 138 1.28 6.46 3.95
CA VAL A 138 0.61 6.03 2.71
C VAL A 138 1.13 6.87 1.54
N ALA A 139 1.57 6.22 0.46
CA ALA A 139 2.09 6.86 -0.75
C ALA A 139 1.26 6.45 -1.97
N LEU A 140 0.49 7.38 -2.52
CA LEU A 140 -0.39 7.15 -3.67
C LEU A 140 0.16 7.87 -4.90
N PHE A 141 0.44 7.13 -5.97
CA PHE A 141 0.97 7.65 -7.22
C PHE A 141 -0.09 7.55 -8.32
N GLY A 142 -0.50 8.67 -8.88
CA GLY A 142 -1.48 8.68 -9.97
C GLY A 142 -2.82 8.05 -9.59
N LYS A 143 -3.28 8.29 -8.38
CA LYS A 143 -4.57 7.79 -7.90
C LYS A 143 -5.69 8.28 -8.81
N PRO A 144 -6.54 7.39 -9.35
CA PRO A 144 -7.62 7.79 -10.25
C PRO A 144 -8.51 8.88 -9.64
N SER A 145 -8.72 9.96 -10.38
CA SER A 145 -9.68 11.00 -10.02
C SER A 145 -11.11 10.44 -10.04
N THR A 146 -12.03 11.07 -9.34
CA THR A 146 -13.45 10.66 -9.34
C THR A 146 -14.02 10.65 -10.77
N GLY A 147 -13.68 11.65 -11.60
CA GLY A 147 -14.15 11.71 -12.98
C GLY A 147 -13.61 10.57 -13.84
N PHE A 148 -12.31 10.27 -13.72
CA PHE A 148 -11.70 9.15 -14.43
C PHE A 148 -12.30 7.81 -13.96
N LEU A 149 -12.45 7.63 -12.65
CA LEU A 149 -13.02 6.40 -12.09
C LEU A 149 -14.46 6.16 -12.58
N GLN A 150 -15.30 7.20 -12.62
CA GLN A 150 -16.67 7.09 -13.14
C GLN A 150 -16.71 6.70 -14.63
N MET A 151 -15.71 7.09 -15.40
CA MET A 151 -15.62 6.74 -16.82
C MET A 151 -15.28 5.26 -17.04
N ILE A 152 -14.39 4.68 -16.20
CA ILE A 152 -13.88 3.32 -16.39
C ILE A 152 -14.56 2.27 -15.51
N ALA A 153 -15.16 2.67 -14.39
CA ALA A 153 -15.78 1.81 -13.39
C ALA A 153 -16.91 2.58 -12.69
N ASN A 154 -17.97 2.87 -13.42
CA ASN A 154 -19.07 3.75 -12.99
C ASN A 154 -19.81 3.33 -11.73
N THR A 155 -19.66 2.07 -11.30
CA THR A 155 -20.23 1.55 -10.05
C THR A 155 -19.24 1.61 -8.88
N ALA A 156 -17.96 1.94 -9.14
CA ALA A 156 -16.98 2.05 -8.08
C ALA A 156 -17.22 3.33 -7.24
N PRO A 157 -17.12 3.24 -5.91
CA PRO A 157 -17.26 4.42 -5.07
C PRO A 157 -16.05 5.36 -5.25
N PRO A 158 -16.20 6.66 -4.92
CA PRO A 158 -15.06 7.58 -4.88
C PRO A 158 -13.95 7.06 -3.96
N ILE A 159 -12.69 7.26 -4.36
CA ILE A 159 -11.53 6.88 -3.57
C ILE A 159 -11.26 8.01 -2.57
N THR A 160 -11.52 7.75 -1.28
CA THR A 160 -11.31 8.70 -0.20
C THR A 160 -10.34 8.13 0.83
N VAL A 161 -9.36 8.93 1.23
CA VAL A 161 -8.50 8.60 2.36
C VAL A 161 -9.21 8.98 3.64
N GLY A 162 -9.31 8.06 4.57
CA GLY A 162 -9.98 8.25 5.86
C GLY A 162 -9.17 9.11 6.83
N HIS A 163 -9.85 9.59 7.87
CA HIS A 163 -9.28 10.54 8.84
C HIS A 163 -8.07 9.97 9.60
N LEU A 164 -8.03 8.65 9.86
CA LEU A 164 -6.91 7.98 10.53
C LEU A 164 -5.63 7.93 9.68
N TYR A 165 -5.75 8.20 8.38
CA TYR A 165 -4.65 8.13 7.41
C TYR A 165 -4.33 9.47 6.77
N ALA A 166 -5.20 10.49 6.91
CA ALA A 166 -5.07 11.75 6.19
C ALA A 166 -3.71 12.43 6.41
N ASP A 167 -3.29 12.58 7.67
CA ASP A 167 -2.04 13.28 8.04
C ASP A 167 -0.76 12.49 7.71
N LYS A 168 -0.90 11.22 7.34
CA LYS A 168 0.21 10.33 6.96
C LYS A 168 0.11 9.84 5.52
N THR A 169 -0.69 10.51 4.69
CA THR A 169 -0.84 10.21 3.27
C THR A 169 -0.21 11.29 2.41
N GLN A 170 0.55 10.85 1.41
CA GLN A 170 0.98 11.67 0.29
C GLN A 170 0.30 11.18 -0.99
N ASP A 171 -0.60 12.01 -1.54
CA ASP A 171 -1.30 11.76 -2.80
C ASP A 171 -0.59 12.55 -3.91
N LEU A 172 0.11 11.83 -4.79
CA LEU A 172 1.00 12.38 -5.80
C LEU A 172 0.36 12.26 -7.18
N CYS A 173 0.13 13.41 -7.80
CA CYS A 173 -0.41 13.53 -9.15
C CYS A 173 0.46 14.45 -9.98
N ILE A 174 0.85 14.01 -11.19
CA ILE A 174 1.47 14.85 -12.20
C ILE A 174 0.34 15.66 -12.84
N PRO A 175 0.42 17.00 -12.92
CA PRO A 175 -0.67 17.85 -13.44
C PRO A 175 -1.15 17.48 -14.84
N GLU A 176 -0.25 16.96 -15.67
CA GLU A 176 -0.53 16.55 -17.06
C GLU A 176 -1.12 15.13 -17.16
N ASP A 177 -1.11 14.34 -16.09
CA ASP A 177 -1.61 12.97 -16.04
C ASP A 177 -3.14 12.94 -16.02
N PRO A 178 -3.81 12.45 -17.08
CA PRO A 178 -5.28 12.45 -17.17
C PRO A 178 -5.97 11.48 -16.20
N ILE A 179 -5.24 10.55 -15.60
CA ILE A 179 -5.80 9.58 -14.66
C ILE A 179 -6.14 10.26 -13.33
N CYS A 180 -5.23 11.05 -12.81
CA CYS A 180 -5.38 11.70 -11.49
C CYS A 180 -5.79 13.18 -11.60
N SER A 181 -5.44 13.87 -12.69
CA SER A 181 -5.73 15.28 -12.92
C SER A 181 -6.87 15.45 -13.93
N PRO A 182 -7.99 16.09 -13.57
CA PRO A 182 -9.07 16.39 -14.52
C PRO A 182 -8.65 17.30 -15.68
N ALA A 183 -7.58 18.08 -15.51
CA ALA A 183 -7.01 18.95 -16.54
C ALA A 183 -5.87 18.29 -17.33
N GLY A 184 -5.42 17.10 -16.92
CA GLY A 184 -4.37 16.35 -17.57
C GLY A 184 -4.76 15.88 -18.97
N SER A 185 -3.84 15.96 -19.91
CA SER A 185 -4.05 15.60 -21.32
C SER A 185 -2.88 14.83 -21.95
N ASP A 186 -1.82 14.59 -21.20
CA ASP A 186 -0.67 13.80 -21.67
C ASP A 186 -0.66 12.42 -21.01
N SER A 187 -1.08 11.40 -21.76
CA SER A 187 -1.09 10.02 -21.27
C SER A 187 0.29 9.48 -20.93
N ASN A 188 1.39 10.06 -21.47
CA ASN A 188 2.75 9.65 -21.11
C ASN A 188 3.10 10.11 -19.71
N ALA A 189 2.53 11.21 -19.23
CA ALA A 189 2.78 11.73 -17.89
C ALA A 189 2.49 10.68 -16.79
N HIS A 190 1.51 9.79 -17.05
CA HIS A 190 1.15 8.70 -16.13
C HIS A 190 2.31 7.75 -15.80
N ASN A 191 3.34 7.67 -16.63
CA ASN A 191 4.49 6.79 -16.43
C ASN A 191 5.74 7.54 -15.93
N LEU A 192 5.65 8.85 -15.68
CA LEU A 192 6.82 9.68 -15.37
C LEU A 192 7.05 9.94 -13.87
N TYR A 193 6.34 9.26 -12.97
CA TYR A 193 6.49 9.44 -11.51
C TYR A 193 7.92 9.30 -11.03
N PRO A 194 8.70 8.26 -11.43
CA PRO A 194 10.11 8.16 -11.09
C PRO A 194 10.95 9.26 -11.73
N ALA A 195 10.76 9.53 -13.04
CA ALA A 195 11.55 10.51 -13.79
C ALA A 195 11.36 11.95 -13.28
N ASN A 196 10.18 12.26 -12.73
CA ASN A 196 9.87 13.56 -12.12
C ASN A 196 10.26 13.64 -10.62
N GLY A 197 10.95 12.64 -10.08
CA GLY A 197 11.41 12.61 -8.69
C GLY A 197 10.29 12.43 -7.65
N LEU A 198 9.08 12.05 -8.07
CA LEU A 198 7.96 11.90 -7.15
C LEU A 198 8.09 10.66 -6.27
N THR A 199 8.77 9.62 -6.73
CA THR A 199 9.11 8.45 -5.91
C THR A 199 10.13 8.78 -4.82
N ASP A 200 11.12 9.61 -5.12
CA ASP A 200 12.08 10.14 -4.13
C ASP A 200 11.40 11.04 -3.10
N ARG A 201 10.48 11.90 -3.54
CA ARG A 201 9.70 12.77 -2.67
C ARG A 201 8.82 11.96 -1.71
N ALA A 202 8.15 10.91 -2.21
CA ALA A 202 7.37 10.01 -1.38
C ALA A 202 8.25 9.26 -0.38
N ALA A 203 9.40 8.76 -0.82
CA ALA A 203 10.35 8.06 0.04
C ALA A 203 10.89 8.96 1.18
N GLN A 204 11.17 10.23 0.89
CA GLN A 204 11.54 11.19 1.93
C GLN A 204 10.41 11.42 2.93
N PHE A 205 9.18 11.65 2.45
CA PHE A 205 8.00 11.80 3.32
C PHE A 205 7.80 10.58 4.24
N VAL A 206 7.93 9.37 3.70
CA VAL A 206 7.81 8.13 4.47
C VAL A 206 8.92 8.03 5.52
N ALA A 207 10.17 8.32 5.15
CA ALA A 207 11.29 8.31 6.09
C ALA A 207 11.08 9.28 7.26
N ASP A 208 10.61 10.51 6.98
CA ASP A 208 10.30 11.52 8.00
C ASP A 208 9.19 11.02 8.95
N LYS A 209 8.17 10.33 8.44
CA LYS A 209 7.09 9.73 9.27
C LYS A 209 7.62 8.59 10.15
N LEU A 210 8.49 7.74 9.63
CA LEU A 210 9.10 6.63 10.37
C LEU A 210 10.03 7.13 11.50
N GLU A 211 10.70 8.26 11.31
CA GLU A 211 11.52 8.89 12.36
C GLU A 211 10.67 9.50 13.45
N SER A 212 9.58 10.19 13.09
CA SER A 212 8.71 10.86 14.05
C SER A 212 7.96 9.87 14.96
N THR A 213 7.56 8.71 14.46
CA THR A 213 6.93 7.64 15.26
C THR A 213 7.90 7.06 16.28
N THR A 214 9.15 6.86 15.92
CA THR A 214 10.19 6.33 16.82
C THR A 214 10.51 7.33 17.96
N ALA A 215 10.51 8.64 17.68
CA ALA A 215 10.77 9.66 18.68
C ALA A 215 9.66 9.76 19.74
N THR A 216 8.41 9.50 19.37
CA THR A 216 7.26 9.53 20.29
C THR A 216 7.27 8.31 21.24
N GLU A 217 7.65 7.14 20.77
CA GLU A 217 7.72 5.90 21.56
C GLU A 217 8.87 5.93 22.58
N THR A 218 9.96 6.64 22.32
CA THR A 218 11.10 6.76 23.26
C THR A 218 10.90 7.84 24.34
N ALA A 219 9.91 8.69 24.21
CA ALA A 219 9.63 9.82 25.13
C ALA A 219 8.48 9.52 26.13
N GLY A 220 7.82 8.35 26.03
CA GLY A 220 6.73 7.92 26.93
C GLY A 220 7.16 6.82 27.85
#